data_3e986a0eaa7aef152b522f3959f4cece
#
_entry.id   3e986a0eaa7aef152b522f3959f4cece
#
_cell.length_a   1.000
_cell.length_b   1.000
_cell.length_c   1.000
_cell.angle_alpha   90.00
_cell.angle_beta   90.00
_cell.angle_gamma   90.00
#
_symmetry.space_group_name_H-M   'P 1'
#
loop_
_entity.id
_entity.type
_entity.pdbx_description
1 polymer ?
#
loop_
_entity_poly.entity_id
_entity_poly.type
_entity_poly.pdbx_seq_one_letter_code
_entity_poly.pdbx_strand_id
1 'polypeptide(L)'
;MKKRPHQYVARVIREAGIGTLLFDLLTAEEEAADMYTRRLRFHIDLLAVRMVDATKWIDEERRRLKYQTGAQHLSVGYFGASTGAAAALVAAARLGESIGAVVSRGGRPDLAGDVLPFVAPPTLLIVGGADGLVIELNKEAFASLRCKKEMKIVPGARQRRSSPIRFV
;
A
#
# COMPACT_ATOMS: atom_id res chain seq x y z
N MET A 1 17.93 0.73 19.45
CA MET A 1 16.72 0.14 18.80
C MET A 1 16.65 0.64 17.36
N LYS A 2 16.84 -0.21 16.34
CA LYS A 2 16.74 0.22 14.92
C LYS A 2 15.27 0.52 14.62
N LYS A 3 14.93 1.80 14.40
CA LYS A 3 13.58 2.21 13.98
C LYS A 3 13.19 1.48 12.69
N ARG A 4 12.07 0.76 12.72
CA ARG A 4 11.56 0.04 11.56
C ARG A 4 11.15 1.06 10.48
N PRO A 5 11.52 0.88 9.19
CA PRO A 5 11.29 1.86 8.13
C PRO A 5 9.83 2.35 8.01
N HIS A 6 8.86 1.47 8.27
CA HIS A 6 7.42 1.81 8.19
C HIS A 6 7.00 2.77 9.30
N GLN A 7 7.52 2.60 10.53
CA GLN A 7 7.26 3.52 11.64
C GLN A 7 7.81 4.93 11.35
N TYR A 8 8.94 5.02 10.63
CA TYR A 8 9.47 6.30 10.19
C TYR A 8 8.54 6.98 9.18
N VAL A 9 8.07 6.24 8.16
CA VAL A 9 7.12 6.76 7.16
C VAL A 9 5.82 7.20 7.83
N ALA A 10 5.23 6.35 8.68
CA ALA A 10 4.01 6.70 9.42
C ALA A 10 4.18 7.96 10.26
N ARG A 11 5.35 8.16 10.86
CA ARG A 11 5.65 9.39 11.61
C ARG A 11 5.66 10.61 10.68
N VAL A 12 6.36 10.55 9.56
CA VAL A 12 6.44 11.67 8.60
C VAL A 12 5.05 12.03 8.08
N ILE A 13 4.21 11.03 7.78
CA ILE A 13 2.84 11.24 7.32
C ILE A 13 2.00 11.93 8.42
N ARG A 14 2.13 11.50 9.69
CA ARG A 14 1.45 12.15 10.82
C ARG A 14 1.93 13.58 11.08
N GLU A 15 3.23 13.84 10.93
CA GLU A 15 3.80 15.20 11.03
C GLU A 15 3.22 16.15 9.96
N ALA A 16 2.75 15.59 8.83
CA ALA A 16 2.01 16.33 7.80
C ALA A 16 0.49 16.46 8.08
N GLY A 17 0.02 16.08 9.27
CA GLY A 17 -1.39 16.20 9.67
C GLY A 17 -2.30 15.07 9.17
N ILE A 18 -1.76 13.99 8.64
CA ILE A 18 -2.53 12.84 8.12
C ILE A 18 -2.53 11.71 9.16
N GLY A 19 -3.71 11.24 9.56
CA GLY A 19 -3.85 10.06 10.43
C GLY A 19 -3.27 8.81 9.77
N THR A 20 -2.70 7.90 10.56
CA THR A 20 -2.14 6.66 10.03
C THR A 20 -2.60 5.44 10.83
N LEU A 21 -3.00 4.38 10.10
CA LEU A 21 -3.17 3.04 10.64
C LEU A 21 -2.05 2.16 10.10
N LEU A 22 -1.18 1.66 10.97
CA LEU A 22 -0.07 0.78 10.60
C LEU A 22 -0.37 -0.63 11.10
N PHE A 23 -0.47 -1.58 10.20
CA PHE A 23 -0.76 -2.98 10.53
C PHE A 23 -0.02 -3.97 9.64
N ASP A 24 0.13 -5.20 10.12
CA ASP A 24 0.73 -6.29 9.37
C ASP A 24 -0.37 -7.05 8.60
N LEU A 25 -0.13 -7.38 7.33
CA LEU A 25 -1.07 -8.13 6.50
C LEU A 25 -1.04 -9.64 6.74
N LEU A 26 0.00 -10.14 7.38
CA LEU A 26 0.09 -11.52 7.84
C LEU A 26 0.02 -11.53 9.37
N THR A 27 -0.61 -12.56 9.93
CA THR A 27 -0.53 -12.82 11.36
C THR A 27 0.89 -13.27 11.73
N ALA A 28 1.22 -13.29 13.02
CA ALA A 28 2.55 -13.73 13.48
C ALA A 28 2.82 -15.19 13.09
N GLU A 29 1.81 -16.06 13.16
CA GLU A 29 1.89 -17.48 12.78
C GLU A 29 2.07 -17.62 11.26
N GLU A 30 1.34 -16.85 10.47
CA GLU A 30 1.48 -16.81 9.01
C GLU A 30 2.84 -16.29 8.58
N GLU A 31 3.35 -15.24 9.23
CA GLU A 31 4.68 -14.69 8.95
C GLU A 31 5.76 -15.74 9.26
N ALA A 32 5.64 -16.46 10.39
CA ALA A 32 6.55 -17.54 10.75
C ALA A 32 6.55 -18.68 9.71
N ALA A 33 5.37 -19.11 9.26
CA ALA A 33 5.24 -20.11 8.20
C ALA A 33 5.78 -19.61 6.85
N ASP A 34 5.53 -18.34 6.54
CA ASP A 34 5.94 -17.72 5.28
C ASP A 34 7.44 -17.46 5.19
N MET A 35 8.16 -17.42 6.31
CA MET A 35 9.64 -17.38 6.32
C MET A 35 10.24 -18.59 5.59
N TYR A 36 9.59 -19.75 5.67
CA TYR A 36 10.02 -20.98 5.00
C TYR A 36 9.40 -21.15 3.61
N THR A 37 8.12 -20.88 3.48
CA THR A 37 7.34 -21.18 2.26
C THR A 37 7.38 -20.07 1.23
N ARG A 38 7.47 -18.81 1.67
CA ARG A 38 7.36 -17.57 0.86
C ARG A 38 6.09 -17.49 0.01
N ARG A 39 5.03 -18.23 0.34
CA ARG A 39 3.79 -18.29 -0.44
C ARG A 39 2.82 -17.17 -0.09
N LEU A 40 2.61 -16.91 1.20
CA LEU A 40 1.59 -15.97 1.67
C LEU A 40 1.91 -14.52 1.30
N ARG A 41 3.20 -14.12 1.33
CA ARG A 41 3.64 -12.78 0.93
C ARG A 41 3.39 -12.46 -0.53
N PHE A 42 3.18 -13.47 -1.38
CA PHE A 42 2.83 -13.32 -2.79
C PHE A 42 1.37 -13.66 -3.08
N HIS A 43 0.59 -13.98 -2.07
CA HIS A 43 -0.84 -14.21 -2.21
C HIS A 43 -1.60 -12.87 -2.19
N ILE A 44 -1.48 -12.13 -3.29
CA ILE A 44 -1.93 -10.74 -3.39
C ILE A 44 -3.41 -10.58 -3.05
N ASP A 45 -4.26 -11.52 -3.49
CA ASP A 45 -5.70 -11.49 -3.18
C ASP A 45 -5.99 -11.58 -1.68
N LEU A 46 -5.30 -12.46 -0.94
CA LEU A 46 -5.43 -12.55 0.51
C LEU A 46 -5.05 -11.24 1.18
N LEU A 47 -3.91 -10.68 0.77
CA LEU A 47 -3.42 -9.41 1.32
C LEU A 47 -4.39 -8.26 1.01
N ALA A 48 -4.96 -8.23 -0.19
CA ALA A 48 -5.93 -7.22 -0.61
C ALA A 48 -7.26 -7.34 0.17
N VAL A 49 -7.75 -8.55 0.43
CA VAL A 49 -8.95 -8.78 1.26
C VAL A 49 -8.75 -8.16 2.65
N ARG A 50 -7.61 -8.39 3.28
CA ARG A 50 -7.30 -7.83 4.61
C ARG A 50 -7.22 -6.30 4.60
N MET A 51 -6.74 -5.71 3.50
CA MET A 51 -6.79 -4.25 3.35
C MET A 51 -8.21 -3.72 3.22
N VAL A 52 -9.06 -4.40 2.44
CA VAL A 52 -10.49 -4.06 2.32
C VAL A 52 -11.17 -4.14 3.68
N ASP A 53 -10.90 -5.20 4.46
CA ASP A 53 -11.50 -5.37 5.78
C ASP A 53 -11.03 -4.31 6.79
N ALA A 54 -9.74 -3.96 6.77
CA ALA A 54 -9.22 -2.84 7.56
C ALA A 54 -9.87 -1.50 7.17
N THR A 55 -10.14 -1.29 5.88
CA THR A 55 -10.83 -0.08 5.40
C THR A 55 -12.28 -0.04 5.87
N LYS A 56 -12.99 -1.15 5.81
CA LYS A 56 -14.37 -1.24 6.36
C LYS A 56 -14.39 -0.92 7.84
N TRP A 57 -13.44 -1.44 8.60
CA TRP A 57 -13.32 -1.13 10.02
C TRP A 57 -13.07 0.36 10.26
N ILE A 58 -12.18 1.00 9.49
CA ILE A 58 -11.96 2.47 9.54
C ILE A 58 -13.26 3.20 9.25
N ASP A 59 -14.04 2.79 8.26
CA ASP A 59 -15.29 3.43 7.88
C ASP A 59 -16.37 3.31 8.96
N GLU A 60 -16.41 2.20 9.68
CA GLU A 60 -17.30 2.00 10.84
C GLU A 60 -16.88 2.91 12.01
N GLU A 61 -15.60 2.97 12.33
CA GLU A 61 -15.08 3.85 13.38
C GLU A 61 -15.30 5.34 13.05
N ARG A 62 -15.11 5.73 11.78
CA ARG A 62 -15.39 7.11 11.32
C ARG A 62 -16.86 7.46 11.47
N ARG A 63 -17.77 6.55 11.13
CA ARG A 63 -19.21 6.77 11.34
C ARG A 63 -19.52 6.96 12.81
N ARG A 64 -18.97 6.13 13.69
CA ARG A 64 -19.12 6.25 15.14
C ARG A 64 -18.61 7.60 15.68
N LEU A 65 -17.40 8.02 15.27
CA LEU A 65 -16.80 9.29 15.66
C LEU A 65 -17.59 10.49 15.12
N LYS A 66 -18.12 10.43 13.90
CA LYS A 66 -18.93 11.50 13.32
C LYS A 66 -20.17 11.80 14.20
N TYR A 67 -20.85 10.78 14.71
CA TYR A 67 -21.96 10.96 15.62
C TYR A 67 -21.57 11.61 16.95
N GLN A 68 -20.33 11.41 17.42
CA GLN A 68 -19.84 11.94 18.69
C GLN A 68 -19.24 13.35 18.57
N THR A 69 -18.56 13.66 17.46
CA THR A 69 -17.73 14.87 17.34
C THR A 69 -18.13 15.81 16.21
N GLY A 70 -19.08 15.43 15.34
CA GLY A 70 -19.41 16.18 14.13
C GLY A 70 -18.30 16.21 13.07
N ALA A 71 -17.26 15.39 13.22
CA ALA A 71 -16.10 15.37 12.32
C ALA A 71 -16.50 15.13 10.86
N GLN A 72 -15.91 15.89 9.95
CA GLN A 72 -16.21 15.83 8.52
C GLN A 72 -15.56 14.60 7.85
N HIS A 73 -15.91 14.38 6.59
CA HIS A 73 -15.45 13.29 5.75
C HIS A 73 -13.92 13.20 5.66
N LEU A 74 -13.35 12.17 6.25
CA LEU A 74 -11.94 11.84 6.08
C LEU A 74 -11.81 10.85 4.91
N SER A 75 -10.94 11.12 3.95
CA SER A 75 -10.61 10.18 2.89
C SER A 75 -9.59 9.16 3.38
N VAL A 76 -9.72 7.90 2.95
CA VAL A 76 -8.73 6.84 3.19
C VAL A 76 -7.78 6.78 2.01
N GLY A 77 -6.47 6.75 2.27
CA GLY A 77 -5.44 6.48 1.25
C GLY A 77 -4.61 5.26 1.63
N TYR A 78 -3.97 4.66 0.64
CA TYR A 78 -3.10 3.51 0.83
C TYR A 78 -1.64 3.85 0.60
N PHE A 79 -0.77 3.40 1.49
CA PHE A 79 0.67 3.46 1.32
C PHE A 79 1.25 2.04 1.42
N GLY A 80 1.61 1.44 0.29
CA GLY A 80 2.12 0.07 0.21
C GLY A 80 3.60 -0.01 -0.18
N ALA A 81 4.28 -1.05 0.29
CA ALA A 81 5.66 -1.35 -0.10
C ALA A 81 5.79 -2.82 -0.51
N SER A 82 6.73 -3.14 -1.43
CA SER A 82 6.92 -4.50 -1.94
C SER A 82 5.61 -5.11 -2.48
N THR A 83 5.25 -6.35 -2.13
CA THR A 83 3.99 -7.01 -2.50
C THR A 83 2.76 -6.29 -1.94
N GLY A 84 2.94 -5.55 -0.85
CA GLY A 84 1.90 -4.72 -0.28
C GLY A 84 1.42 -3.59 -1.21
N ALA A 85 2.27 -3.11 -2.10
CA ALA A 85 1.82 -2.16 -3.13
C ALA A 85 0.82 -2.79 -4.11
N ALA A 86 1.04 -4.04 -4.51
CA ALA A 86 0.08 -4.78 -5.34
C ALA A 86 -1.25 -4.99 -4.61
N ALA A 87 -1.19 -5.41 -3.34
CA ALA A 87 -2.39 -5.59 -2.53
C ALA A 87 -3.18 -4.27 -2.37
N ALA A 88 -2.47 -3.13 -2.21
CA ALA A 88 -3.08 -1.81 -2.15
C ALA A 88 -3.82 -1.45 -3.45
N LEU A 89 -3.21 -1.74 -4.60
CA LEU A 89 -3.83 -1.48 -5.91
C LEU A 89 -5.05 -2.38 -6.15
N VAL A 90 -4.97 -3.67 -5.81
CA VAL A 90 -6.11 -4.59 -5.89
C VAL A 90 -7.25 -4.17 -4.97
N ALA A 91 -6.94 -3.80 -3.72
CA ALA A 91 -7.94 -3.30 -2.77
C ALA A 91 -8.57 -1.98 -3.27
N ALA A 92 -7.75 -1.06 -3.81
CA ALA A 92 -8.24 0.20 -4.36
C ALA A 92 -9.15 0.00 -5.59
N ALA A 93 -8.83 -0.96 -6.47
CA ALA A 93 -9.69 -1.31 -7.60
C ALA A 93 -11.04 -1.88 -7.14
N ARG A 94 -11.07 -2.66 -6.04
CA ARG A 94 -12.31 -3.22 -5.45
C ARG A 94 -13.19 -2.15 -4.79
N LEU A 95 -12.58 -1.15 -4.16
CA LEU A 95 -13.29 -0.12 -3.40
C LEU A 95 -13.55 1.16 -4.21
N GLY A 96 -12.94 1.31 -5.38
CA GLY A 96 -13.15 2.41 -6.31
C GLY A 96 -12.91 3.79 -5.67
N GLU A 97 -13.85 4.69 -5.84
CA GLU A 97 -13.78 6.08 -5.38
C GLU A 97 -13.76 6.26 -3.85
N SER A 98 -14.02 5.19 -3.07
CA SER A 98 -13.90 5.23 -1.61
C SER A 98 -12.47 5.44 -1.15
N ILE A 99 -11.48 5.20 -2.03
CA ILE A 99 -10.06 5.39 -1.77
C ILE A 99 -9.59 6.68 -2.43
N GLY A 100 -9.03 7.60 -1.65
CA GLY A 100 -8.60 8.91 -2.11
C GLY A 100 -7.28 8.91 -2.88
N ALA A 101 -6.35 8.02 -2.54
CA ALA A 101 -5.05 7.91 -3.22
C ALA A 101 -4.34 6.59 -2.91
N VAL A 102 -3.43 6.17 -3.79
CA VAL A 102 -2.51 5.04 -3.55
C VAL A 102 -1.07 5.49 -3.75
N VAL A 103 -0.20 5.14 -2.81
CA VAL A 103 1.25 5.32 -2.91
C VAL A 103 1.94 3.95 -2.85
N SER A 104 2.70 3.64 -3.88
CA SER A 104 3.59 2.47 -3.96
C SER A 104 5.03 2.91 -3.76
N ARG A 105 5.71 2.43 -2.72
CA ARG A 105 7.12 2.73 -2.47
C ARG A 105 8.00 1.49 -2.62
N GLY A 106 8.84 1.46 -3.65
CA GLY A 106 9.66 0.28 -3.97
C GLY A 106 8.78 -0.96 -4.07
N GLY A 107 7.61 -0.79 -4.67
CA GLY A 107 6.59 -1.82 -4.74
C GLY A 107 6.75 -2.75 -5.94
N ARG A 108 5.94 -3.79 -5.94
CA ARG A 108 5.70 -4.72 -7.04
C ARG A 108 4.26 -4.53 -7.57
N PRO A 109 3.95 -3.33 -8.12
CA PRO A 109 2.62 -3.03 -8.65
C PRO A 109 2.23 -3.96 -9.81
N ASP A 110 3.21 -4.49 -10.54
CA ASP A 110 3.04 -5.50 -11.59
C ASP A 110 2.27 -6.75 -11.11
N LEU A 111 2.40 -7.13 -9.83
CA LEU A 111 1.67 -8.26 -9.24
C LEU A 111 0.16 -8.01 -9.08
N ALA A 112 -0.33 -6.79 -9.28
CA ALA A 112 -1.76 -6.52 -9.37
C ALA A 112 -2.35 -6.96 -10.73
N GLY A 113 -1.51 -7.19 -11.75
CA GLY A 113 -1.91 -7.81 -13.02
C GLY A 113 -3.05 -7.08 -13.71
N ASP A 114 -4.03 -7.86 -14.16
CA ASP A 114 -5.18 -7.40 -14.97
C ASP A 114 -6.12 -6.43 -14.21
N VAL A 115 -5.91 -6.23 -12.92
CA VAL A 115 -6.72 -5.31 -12.11
C VAL A 115 -6.27 -3.84 -12.27
N LEU A 116 -5.03 -3.60 -12.72
CA LEU A 116 -4.44 -2.26 -12.85
C LEU A 116 -5.30 -1.26 -13.64
N PRO A 117 -5.94 -1.62 -14.77
CA PRO A 117 -6.79 -0.68 -15.50
C PRO A 117 -8.05 -0.22 -14.74
N PHE A 118 -8.44 -0.92 -13.69
CA PHE A 118 -9.63 -0.64 -12.87
C PHE A 118 -9.32 0.15 -11.60
N VAL A 119 -8.05 0.48 -11.35
CA VAL A 119 -7.65 1.34 -10.24
C VAL A 119 -8.15 2.75 -10.52
N ALA A 120 -9.11 3.23 -9.72
CA ALA A 120 -9.72 4.55 -9.89
C ALA A 120 -8.92 5.68 -9.21
N PRO A 121 -8.41 5.52 -7.96
CA PRO A 121 -7.77 6.62 -7.24
C PRO A 121 -6.44 7.04 -7.86
N PRO A 122 -6.06 8.33 -7.71
CA PRO A 122 -4.73 8.82 -8.08
C PRO A 122 -3.62 7.96 -7.45
N THR A 123 -2.63 7.60 -8.27
CA THR A 123 -1.59 6.63 -7.87
C THR A 123 -0.19 7.20 -8.09
N LEU A 124 0.64 7.15 -7.03
CA LEU A 124 2.06 7.52 -7.08
C LEU A 124 2.95 6.28 -6.92
N LEU A 125 3.83 6.04 -7.90
CA LEU A 125 4.87 5.00 -7.82
C LEU A 125 6.21 5.65 -7.47
N ILE A 126 6.80 5.30 -6.33
CA ILE A 126 8.13 5.76 -5.89
C ILE A 126 9.09 4.58 -6.02
N VAL A 127 10.10 4.71 -6.88
CA VAL A 127 11.01 3.62 -7.22
C VAL A 127 12.46 4.02 -6.96
N GLY A 128 13.27 3.12 -6.44
CA GLY A 128 14.69 3.35 -6.26
C GLY A 128 15.45 3.26 -7.58
N GLY A 129 16.27 4.28 -7.90
CA GLY A 129 16.99 4.38 -9.17
C GLY A 129 18.14 3.37 -9.34
N ALA A 130 18.56 2.67 -8.28
CA ALA A 130 19.58 1.64 -8.33
C ALA A 130 19.04 0.21 -8.50
N ASP A 131 17.75 0.05 -8.82
CA ASP A 131 17.08 -1.26 -8.97
C ASP A 131 16.39 -1.35 -10.35
N GLY A 132 17.19 -1.63 -11.39
CA GLY A 132 16.74 -1.62 -12.78
C GLY A 132 15.55 -2.53 -13.06
N LEU A 133 15.54 -3.75 -12.51
CA LEU A 133 14.41 -4.67 -12.69
C LEU A 133 13.12 -4.11 -12.08
N VAL A 134 13.20 -3.54 -10.87
CA VAL A 134 12.01 -2.96 -10.21
C VAL A 134 11.52 -1.73 -11.00
N ILE A 135 12.42 -0.95 -11.60
CA ILE A 135 12.04 0.19 -12.46
C ILE A 135 11.21 -0.32 -13.65
N GLU A 136 11.66 -1.35 -14.35
CA GLU A 136 10.93 -1.87 -15.53
C GLU A 136 9.56 -2.42 -15.13
N LEU A 137 9.46 -3.22 -14.06
CA LEU A 137 8.18 -3.72 -13.56
C LEU A 137 7.22 -2.59 -13.15
N ASN A 138 7.75 -1.50 -12.61
CA ASN A 138 6.93 -0.32 -12.29
C ASN A 138 6.50 0.45 -13.55
N LYS A 139 7.33 0.51 -14.59
CA LYS A 139 6.96 1.11 -15.89
C LYS A 139 5.83 0.33 -16.57
N GLU A 140 5.89 -1.01 -16.56
CA GLU A 140 4.83 -1.86 -17.09
C GLU A 140 3.50 -1.62 -16.36
N ALA A 141 3.53 -1.64 -15.03
CA ALA A 141 2.35 -1.34 -14.23
C ALA A 141 1.85 0.10 -14.45
N PHE A 142 2.76 1.06 -14.54
CA PHE A 142 2.42 2.45 -14.84
C PHE A 142 1.70 2.57 -16.19
N ALA A 143 2.15 1.88 -17.24
CA ALA A 143 1.49 1.88 -18.53
C ALA A 143 0.06 1.34 -18.46
N SER A 144 -0.18 0.31 -17.62
CA SER A 144 -1.49 -0.35 -17.46
C SER A 144 -2.50 0.45 -16.63
N LEU A 145 -2.03 1.29 -15.68
CA LEU A 145 -2.89 2.16 -14.90
C LEU A 145 -3.59 3.18 -15.80
N ARG A 146 -4.89 3.43 -15.59
CA ARG A 146 -5.68 4.42 -16.34
C ARG A 146 -6.06 5.67 -15.53
N CYS A 147 -5.90 5.62 -14.21
CA CYS A 147 -6.14 6.74 -13.31
C CYS A 147 -5.10 7.86 -13.48
N LYS A 148 -5.30 8.99 -12.79
CA LYS A 148 -4.24 10.00 -12.61
C LYS A 148 -3.06 9.34 -11.93
N LYS A 149 -1.87 9.42 -12.53
CA LYS A 149 -0.70 8.68 -12.06
C LYS A 149 0.59 9.47 -12.21
N GLU A 150 1.52 9.21 -11.30
CA GLU A 150 2.87 9.76 -11.35
C GLU A 150 3.89 8.67 -10.97
N MET A 151 5.09 8.73 -11.56
CA MET A 151 6.21 7.88 -11.16
C MET A 151 7.41 8.74 -10.80
N LYS A 152 7.95 8.51 -9.60
CA LYS A 152 9.15 9.17 -9.07
C LYS A 152 10.28 8.19 -8.93
N ILE A 153 11.35 8.36 -9.72
CA ILE A 153 12.59 7.59 -9.57
C ILE A 153 13.52 8.35 -8.64
N VAL A 154 13.95 7.73 -7.53
CA VAL A 154 14.83 8.32 -6.53
C VAL A 154 16.27 7.90 -6.82
N PRO A 155 17.17 8.80 -7.29
CA PRO A 155 18.52 8.45 -7.65
C PRO A 155 19.28 7.80 -6.48
N GLY A 156 20.08 6.77 -6.77
CA GLY A 156 20.91 6.06 -5.78
C GLY A 156 20.17 5.25 -4.72
N ALA A 157 18.85 5.37 -4.63
CA ALA A 157 18.07 4.57 -3.71
C ALA A 157 17.92 3.12 -4.22
N ARG A 158 17.95 2.15 -3.28
CA ARG A 158 17.71 0.73 -3.55
C ARG A 158 16.67 0.19 -2.58
N GLN A 159 15.80 -0.70 -3.06
CA GLN A 159 14.88 -1.43 -2.18
C GLN A 159 15.67 -2.41 -1.30
N ARG A 160 15.46 -2.37 0.01
CA ARG A 160 16.03 -3.39 0.91
C ARG A 160 15.23 -4.68 0.80
N ARG A 161 15.91 -5.79 0.54
CA ARG A 161 15.33 -7.11 0.25
C ARG A 161 14.63 -7.81 1.44
N SER A 162 14.53 -7.21 2.61
CA SER A 162 13.92 -7.86 3.77
C SER A 162 13.18 -6.86 4.65
N SER A 163 11.90 -6.72 4.41
CA SER A 163 10.98 -6.08 5.36
C SER A 163 9.66 -6.85 5.34
N PRO A 164 9.04 -7.12 6.49
CA PRO A 164 7.70 -7.67 6.55
C PRO A 164 6.73 -6.75 5.79
N ILE A 165 5.68 -7.34 5.24
CA ILE A 165 4.66 -6.62 4.45
C ILE A 165 3.82 -5.80 5.41
N ARG A 166 4.01 -4.47 5.42
CA ARG A 166 3.33 -3.53 6.32
C ARG A 166 2.75 -2.37 5.53
N PHE A 167 1.60 -1.91 5.97
CA PHE A 167 0.92 -0.73 5.46
C PHE A 167 0.96 0.42 6.46
N VAL A 168 0.91 1.61 5.92
CA VAL A 168 0.75 2.86 6.67
C VAL A 168 -0.51 3.54 6.19
#